data_ec3d18e1f44b29d54033d08c5fe84b48
#
_entry.id   ec3d18e1f44b29d54033d08c5fe84b48
#
_cell.length_a   1.000
_cell.length_b   1.000
_cell.length_c   1.000
_cell.angle_alpha   90.00
_cell.angle_beta   90.00
_cell.angle_gamma   90.00
#
_symmetry.space_group_name_H-M   'P 1'
#
loop_
_entity.id
_entity.type
_entity.pdbx_description
1 polymer ?
#
loop_
_entity_poly.entity_id
_entity_poly.type
_entity_poly.pdbx_seq_one_letter_code
_entity_poly.pdbx_strand_id
1 'polypeptide(L)'
;GCRAIERGKAFTGDTLMAGLGPQRVGMIRLGGLHLIGSTVLVLVGSLFGDPINIKDGMSPEEAQALLTDLGILLVLASPLLMAFWFAPLLTAWNGVSAGKSLFFSFIASWRNWRAFAMYGLTLALVGAVLPGFILIVAGLISQALLDILSIALRMLLVFVLAPVMVASVYLSYRDVFETPDPVEPPAALPDE
;
A
#
# COMPACT_ATOMS: atom_id res chain seq x y z
N GLY A 1 8.33 -12.18 7.08
CA GLY A 1 7.53 -13.26 6.50
C GLY A 1 7.98 -13.58 5.08
N CYS A 2 7.63 -12.77 4.07
CA CYS A 2 7.90 -13.07 2.64
C CYS A 2 9.36 -13.44 2.34
N ARG A 3 10.31 -12.64 2.83
CA ARG A 3 11.76 -12.90 2.65
C ARG A 3 12.24 -14.18 3.33
N ALA A 4 11.62 -14.61 4.42
CA ALA A 4 11.96 -15.88 5.10
C ALA A 4 11.44 -17.07 4.29
N ILE A 5 10.23 -16.98 3.77
CA ILE A 5 9.60 -18.01 2.93
C ILE A 5 10.39 -18.19 1.63
N GLU A 6 10.77 -17.11 0.95
CA GLU A 6 11.58 -17.14 -0.28
C GLU A 6 12.93 -17.85 -0.04
N ARG A 7 13.55 -17.67 1.13
CA ARG A 7 14.79 -18.33 1.52
C ARG A 7 14.58 -19.75 2.09
N GLY A 8 13.40 -20.33 1.92
CA GLY A 8 13.06 -21.68 2.41
C GLY A 8 13.02 -21.82 3.94
N LYS A 9 12.95 -20.70 4.68
CA LYS A 9 12.87 -20.72 6.14
C LYS A 9 11.42 -20.79 6.59
N ALA A 10 11.15 -21.65 7.57
CA ALA A 10 9.83 -21.75 8.18
C ALA A 10 9.43 -20.43 8.85
N PHE A 11 8.15 -20.07 8.77
CA PHE A 11 7.59 -18.93 9.47
C PHE A 11 7.47 -19.26 10.97
N THR A 12 8.25 -18.58 11.80
CA THR A 12 8.30 -18.80 13.26
C THR A 12 7.89 -17.51 13.99
N GLY A 13 7.56 -17.64 15.29
CA GLY A 13 7.26 -16.49 16.15
C GLY A 13 8.38 -15.44 16.17
N ASP A 14 9.63 -15.85 16.07
CA ASP A 14 10.79 -14.97 16.00
C ASP A 14 10.77 -14.08 14.75
N THR A 15 10.17 -14.56 13.66
CA THR A 15 10.01 -13.78 12.43
C THR A 15 9.05 -12.61 12.64
N LEU A 16 8.06 -12.74 13.51
CA LEU A 16 7.14 -11.66 13.89
C LEU A 16 7.84 -10.62 14.77
N MET A 17 8.72 -11.06 15.67
CA MET A 17 9.46 -10.18 16.58
C MET A 17 10.71 -9.57 15.96
N ALA A 18 11.09 -9.96 14.75
CA ALA A 18 12.27 -9.45 14.04
C ALA A 18 12.22 -7.92 13.82
N GLY A 19 11.02 -7.33 13.71
CA GLY A 19 10.82 -5.88 13.63
C GLY A 19 11.22 -5.12 14.91
N LEU A 20 11.28 -5.80 16.05
CA LEU A 20 11.73 -5.25 17.34
C LEU A 20 13.24 -5.39 17.57
N GLY A 21 13.97 -5.85 16.56
CA GLY A 21 15.40 -6.10 16.59
C GLY A 21 16.28 -4.83 16.54
N PRO A 22 17.51 -4.94 16.00
CA PRO A 22 18.52 -3.87 16.03
C PRO A 22 18.06 -2.55 15.44
N GLN A 23 17.14 -2.58 14.48
CA GLN A 23 16.64 -1.39 13.76
C GLN A 23 15.43 -0.70 14.42
N ARG A 24 15.05 -1.10 15.65
CA ARG A 24 13.87 -0.55 16.35
C ARG A 24 13.88 0.98 16.43
N VAL A 25 15.03 1.59 16.72
CA VAL A 25 15.15 3.05 16.84
C VAL A 25 14.90 3.73 15.48
N GLY A 26 15.42 3.17 14.40
CA GLY A 26 15.15 3.64 13.03
C GLY A 26 13.68 3.57 12.68
N MET A 27 13.02 2.46 13.03
CA MET A 27 11.58 2.26 12.79
C MET A 27 10.72 3.21 13.63
N ILE A 28 11.07 3.46 14.90
CA ILE A 28 10.37 4.44 15.76
C ILE A 28 10.49 5.85 15.17
N ARG A 29 11.70 6.23 14.73
CA ARG A 29 11.91 7.55 14.09
C ARG A 29 11.10 7.66 12.79
N LEU A 30 11.05 6.59 11.99
CA LEU A 30 10.26 6.55 10.76
C LEU A 30 8.76 6.71 11.08
N GLY A 31 8.25 6.00 12.09
CA GLY A 31 6.87 6.14 12.56
C GLY A 31 6.55 7.56 13.05
N GLY A 32 7.47 8.19 13.80
CA GLY A 32 7.34 9.59 14.21
C GLY A 32 7.27 10.56 13.04
N LEU A 33 8.13 10.38 12.03
CA LEU A 33 8.09 11.18 10.80
C LEU A 33 6.78 10.96 10.01
N HIS A 34 6.26 9.74 10.02
CA HIS A 34 4.94 9.45 9.41
C HIS A 34 3.81 10.20 10.11
N LEU A 35 3.78 10.18 11.45
CA LEU A 35 2.79 10.93 12.23
C LEU A 35 2.86 12.44 11.95
N ILE A 36 4.08 13.02 11.94
CA ILE A 36 4.26 14.42 11.61
C ILE A 36 3.76 14.70 10.18
N GLY A 37 4.19 13.92 9.20
CA GLY A 37 3.77 14.06 7.81
C GLY A 37 2.25 13.94 7.63
N SER A 38 1.62 12.98 8.30
CA SER A 38 0.17 12.79 8.26
C SER A 38 -0.58 13.94 8.93
N THR A 39 -0.06 14.46 10.05
CA THR A 39 -0.64 15.64 10.72
C THR A 39 -0.56 16.87 9.83
N VAL A 40 0.59 17.11 9.21
CA VAL A 40 0.74 18.22 8.25
C VAL A 40 -0.21 18.05 7.07
N LEU A 41 -0.35 16.83 6.54
CA LEU A 41 -1.27 16.53 5.45
C LEU A 41 -2.72 16.87 5.83
N VAL A 42 -3.16 16.47 7.03
CA VAL A 42 -4.51 16.77 7.53
C VAL A 42 -4.71 18.28 7.68
N LEU A 43 -3.73 18.99 8.28
CA LEU A 43 -3.79 20.45 8.43
C LEU A 43 -3.83 21.17 7.09
N VAL A 44 -3.00 20.76 6.14
CA VAL A 44 -3.01 21.34 4.79
C VAL A 44 -4.30 20.97 4.06
N GLY A 45 -4.76 19.73 4.15
CA GLY A 45 -6.01 19.28 3.55
C GLY A 45 -7.22 20.08 4.03
N SER A 46 -7.27 20.45 5.32
CA SER A 46 -8.34 21.26 5.89
C SER A 46 -8.39 22.72 5.37
N LEU A 47 -7.34 23.16 4.68
CA LEU A 47 -7.33 24.47 4.00
C LEU A 47 -7.99 24.43 2.60
N PHE A 48 -8.16 23.25 2.02
CA PHE A 48 -8.67 23.05 0.67
C PHE A 48 -10.10 22.49 0.60
N GLY A 49 -10.63 22.00 1.71
CA GLY A 49 -11.97 21.44 1.75
C GLY A 49 -12.47 21.15 3.17
N ASP A 50 -13.74 20.85 3.27
CA ASP A 50 -14.35 20.40 4.51
C ASP A 50 -13.95 18.95 4.84
N PRO A 51 -14.05 18.53 6.10
CA PRO A 51 -13.80 17.14 6.47
C PRO A 51 -14.68 16.18 5.67
N ILE A 52 -14.05 15.16 5.08
CA ILE A 52 -14.75 14.15 4.29
C ILE A 52 -15.83 13.49 5.15
N ASN A 53 -17.09 13.71 4.79
CA ASN A 53 -18.25 13.19 5.50
C ASN A 53 -19.11 12.36 4.53
N ILE A 54 -19.02 11.05 4.66
CA ILE A 54 -19.81 10.12 3.86
C ILE A 54 -21.16 9.93 4.56
N LYS A 55 -22.23 10.41 3.92
CA LYS A 55 -23.61 10.30 4.41
C LYS A 55 -24.39 9.32 3.53
N ASP A 56 -25.34 8.63 4.14
CA ASP A 56 -26.30 7.85 3.38
C ASP A 56 -27.26 8.79 2.64
N GLY A 57 -27.53 8.50 1.37
CA GLY A 57 -28.48 9.28 0.55
C GLY A 57 -27.95 10.62 0.03
N MET A 58 -26.64 10.72 -0.23
CA MET A 58 -26.00 11.91 -0.85
C MET A 58 -26.63 12.24 -2.21
N SER A 59 -26.81 13.54 -2.48
CA SER A 59 -27.17 14.01 -3.82
C SER A 59 -26.02 13.82 -4.82
N PRO A 60 -26.31 13.84 -6.13
CA PRO A 60 -25.24 13.74 -7.15
C PRO A 60 -24.19 14.85 -7.02
N GLU A 61 -24.57 16.06 -6.63
CA GLU A 61 -23.68 17.18 -6.40
C GLU A 61 -22.76 16.94 -5.20
N GLU A 62 -23.30 16.42 -4.08
CA GLU A 62 -22.51 16.05 -2.90
C GLU A 62 -21.54 14.91 -3.19
N ALA A 63 -21.97 13.93 -3.99
CA ALA A 63 -21.09 12.84 -4.41
C ALA A 63 -19.93 13.35 -5.30
N GLN A 64 -20.22 14.29 -6.21
CA GLN A 64 -19.19 14.90 -7.05
C GLN A 64 -18.21 15.75 -6.23
N ALA A 65 -18.69 16.52 -5.27
CA ALA A 65 -17.84 17.29 -4.35
C ALA A 65 -16.94 16.35 -3.54
N LEU A 66 -17.49 15.28 -2.98
CA LEU A 66 -16.71 14.25 -2.27
C LEU A 66 -15.61 13.64 -3.14
N LEU A 67 -15.91 13.30 -4.39
CA LEU A 67 -14.89 12.75 -5.30
C LEU A 67 -13.78 13.76 -5.60
N THR A 68 -14.12 15.04 -5.70
CA THR A 68 -13.16 16.13 -5.89
C THR A 68 -12.26 16.27 -4.68
N ASP A 69 -12.82 16.28 -3.47
CA ASP A 69 -12.07 16.39 -2.21
C ASP A 69 -11.16 15.18 -1.98
N LEU A 70 -11.66 13.98 -2.28
CA LEU A 70 -10.84 12.76 -2.27
C LEU A 70 -9.70 12.82 -3.28
N GLY A 71 -9.95 13.36 -4.48
CA GLY A 71 -8.92 13.57 -5.50
C GLY A 71 -7.84 14.54 -5.04
N ILE A 72 -8.22 15.67 -4.47
CA ILE A 72 -7.29 16.67 -3.89
C ILE A 72 -6.46 16.04 -2.78
N LEU A 73 -7.11 15.34 -1.84
CA LEU A 73 -6.44 14.65 -0.75
C LEU A 73 -5.44 13.60 -1.27
N LEU A 74 -5.79 12.84 -2.29
CA LEU A 74 -4.90 11.84 -2.90
C LEU A 74 -3.67 12.49 -3.54
N VAL A 75 -3.84 13.61 -4.23
CA VAL A 75 -2.73 14.37 -4.81
C VAL A 75 -1.81 14.91 -3.72
N LEU A 76 -2.38 15.50 -2.65
CA LEU A 76 -1.62 16.01 -1.50
C LEU A 76 -0.91 14.89 -0.73
N ALA A 77 -1.54 13.72 -0.61
CA ALA A 77 -0.99 12.56 0.06
C ALA A 77 0.08 11.83 -0.76
N SER A 78 0.08 11.98 -2.10
CA SER A 78 0.95 11.20 -2.97
C SER A 78 2.45 11.32 -2.66
N PRO A 79 3.03 12.49 -2.32
CA PRO A 79 4.44 12.58 -1.94
C PRO A 79 4.74 11.81 -0.64
N LEU A 80 3.82 11.87 0.31
CA LEU A 80 3.95 11.15 1.58
C LEU A 80 3.89 9.63 1.35
N LEU A 81 2.93 9.16 0.57
CA LEU A 81 2.80 7.75 0.20
C LEU A 81 4.06 7.25 -0.51
N MET A 82 4.59 8.01 -1.48
CA MET A 82 5.83 7.67 -2.19
C MET A 82 7.03 7.60 -1.25
N ALA A 83 7.15 8.54 -0.30
CA ALA A 83 8.24 8.57 0.65
C ALA A 83 8.19 7.37 1.62
N PHE A 84 7.00 6.92 2.00
CA PHE A 84 6.84 5.84 2.98
C PHE A 84 6.66 4.45 2.36
N TRP A 85 6.55 4.31 1.05
CA TRP A 85 6.30 3.02 0.40
C TRP A 85 7.40 1.98 0.66
N PHE A 86 8.66 2.34 0.40
CA PHE A 86 9.81 1.46 0.60
C PHE A 86 10.60 1.78 1.87
N ALA A 87 10.38 2.93 2.51
CA ALA A 87 11.19 3.39 3.62
C ALA A 87 11.24 2.39 4.80
N PRO A 88 10.14 1.72 5.21
CA PRO A 88 10.20 0.70 6.26
C PRO A 88 11.13 -0.46 5.91
N LEU A 89 11.12 -0.92 4.65
CA LEU A 89 11.96 -2.02 4.18
C LEU A 89 13.43 -1.62 4.13
N LEU A 90 13.73 -0.43 3.61
CA LEU A 90 15.08 0.14 3.58
C LEU A 90 15.66 0.31 4.99
N THR A 91 14.85 0.78 5.93
CA THR A 91 15.30 0.91 7.32
C THR A 91 15.48 -0.44 7.99
N ALA A 92 14.54 -1.37 7.82
CA ALA A 92 14.55 -2.66 8.50
C ALA A 92 15.64 -3.62 7.95
N TRP A 93 15.86 -3.63 6.64
CA TRP A 93 16.74 -4.62 6.01
C TRP A 93 18.11 -4.10 5.67
N ASN A 94 18.21 -2.84 5.27
CA ASN A 94 19.49 -2.24 4.85
C ASN A 94 20.10 -1.36 5.95
N GLY A 95 19.42 -1.17 7.09
CA GLY A 95 19.93 -0.35 8.19
C GLY A 95 20.08 1.13 7.84
N VAL A 96 19.40 1.59 6.79
CA VAL A 96 19.46 2.99 6.34
C VAL A 96 18.74 3.88 7.35
N SER A 97 19.30 5.05 7.65
CA SER A 97 18.66 5.99 8.56
C SER A 97 17.30 6.46 8.02
N ALA A 98 16.35 6.75 8.91
CA ALA A 98 14.96 7.08 8.56
C ALA A 98 14.85 8.19 7.48
N GLY A 99 15.61 9.29 7.61
CA GLY A 99 15.57 10.38 6.62
C GLY A 99 16.10 9.94 5.22
N LYS A 100 17.20 9.17 5.19
CA LYS A 100 17.71 8.64 3.93
C LYS A 100 16.75 7.62 3.31
N SER A 101 16.12 6.78 4.13
CA SER A 101 15.12 5.80 3.67
C SER A 101 13.92 6.49 3.01
N LEU A 102 13.42 7.58 3.59
CA LEU A 102 12.35 8.38 3.00
C LEU A 102 12.75 8.98 1.65
N PHE A 103 13.96 9.56 1.58
CA PHE A 103 14.46 10.13 0.34
C PHE A 103 14.62 9.08 -0.77
N PHE A 104 15.27 7.95 -0.48
CA PHE A 104 15.45 6.88 -1.46
C PHE A 104 14.11 6.25 -1.89
N SER A 105 13.19 6.07 -0.95
CA SER A 105 11.85 5.59 -1.24
C SER A 105 11.10 6.55 -2.17
N PHE A 106 11.14 7.85 -1.89
CA PHE A 106 10.51 8.86 -2.73
C PHE A 106 11.07 8.83 -4.16
N ILE A 107 12.40 8.87 -4.33
CA ILE A 107 13.04 8.86 -5.66
C ILE A 107 12.71 7.56 -6.41
N ALA A 108 12.76 6.40 -5.72
CA ALA A 108 12.44 5.12 -6.34
C ALA A 108 10.98 5.06 -6.80
N SER A 109 10.05 5.51 -5.98
CA SER A 109 8.62 5.59 -6.31
C SER A 109 8.36 6.57 -7.45
N TRP A 110 9.00 7.74 -7.42
CA TRP A 110 8.88 8.75 -8.48
C TRP A 110 9.36 8.24 -9.83
N ARG A 111 10.51 7.56 -9.86
CA ARG A 111 11.03 6.95 -11.10
C ARG A 111 10.10 5.86 -11.67
N ASN A 112 9.34 5.21 -10.81
CA ASN A 112 8.42 4.13 -11.16
C ASN A 112 6.95 4.57 -11.08
N TRP A 113 6.64 5.87 -11.16
CA TRP A 113 5.31 6.43 -10.95
C TRP A 113 4.21 5.75 -11.80
N ARG A 114 4.56 5.34 -13.05
CA ARG A 114 3.62 4.64 -13.95
C ARG A 114 3.18 3.30 -13.38
N ALA A 115 4.11 2.51 -12.85
CA ALA A 115 3.80 1.23 -12.20
C ALA A 115 2.94 1.46 -10.95
N PHE A 116 3.26 2.50 -10.14
CA PHE A 116 2.47 2.87 -8.98
C PHE A 116 1.06 3.35 -9.36
N ALA A 117 0.92 4.14 -10.41
CA ALA A 117 -0.37 4.59 -10.90
C ALA A 117 -1.24 3.41 -11.38
N MET A 118 -0.66 2.48 -12.13
CA MET A 118 -1.37 1.26 -12.57
C MET A 118 -1.75 0.38 -11.38
N TYR A 119 -0.86 0.22 -10.41
CA TYR A 119 -1.14 -0.52 -9.18
C TYR A 119 -2.28 0.13 -8.38
N GLY A 120 -2.22 1.45 -8.18
CA GLY A 120 -3.27 2.21 -7.49
C GLY A 120 -4.61 2.13 -8.21
N LEU A 121 -4.62 2.23 -9.54
CA LEU A 121 -5.82 2.06 -10.36
C LEU A 121 -6.41 0.65 -10.21
N THR A 122 -5.58 -0.38 -10.25
CA THR A 122 -6.01 -1.77 -10.05
C THR A 122 -6.61 -1.97 -8.66
N LEU A 123 -5.96 -1.42 -7.62
CA LEU A 123 -6.49 -1.47 -6.25
C LEU A 123 -7.83 -0.73 -6.12
N ALA A 124 -7.97 0.44 -6.75
CA ALA A 124 -9.21 1.18 -6.76
C ALA A 124 -10.34 0.40 -7.48
N LEU A 125 -10.01 -0.21 -8.62
CA LEU A 125 -10.96 -1.01 -9.38
C LEU A 125 -11.42 -2.25 -8.59
N VAL A 126 -10.48 -3.03 -8.07
CA VAL A 126 -10.77 -4.29 -7.37
C VAL A 126 -11.26 -4.05 -5.94
N GLY A 127 -10.73 -3.04 -5.25
CA GLY A 127 -11.01 -2.77 -3.84
C GLY A 127 -12.22 -1.84 -3.59
N ALA A 128 -12.62 -1.03 -4.57
CA ALA A 128 -13.70 -0.08 -4.40
C ALA A 128 -14.77 -0.18 -5.50
N VAL A 129 -14.37 -0.06 -6.78
CA VAL A 129 -15.36 0.04 -7.88
C VAL A 129 -16.13 -1.27 -8.04
N LEU A 130 -15.45 -2.40 -8.11
CA LEU A 130 -16.10 -3.70 -8.29
C LEU A 130 -16.96 -4.09 -7.09
N PRO A 131 -16.49 -4.02 -5.83
CA PRO A 131 -17.36 -4.23 -4.65
C PRO A 131 -18.53 -3.25 -4.59
N GLY A 132 -18.27 -1.97 -4.86
CA GLY A 132 -19.32 -0.95 -4.88
C GLY A 132 -20.42 -1.26 -5.89
N PHE A 133 -20.06 -1.66 -7.11
CA PHE A 133 -21.02 -2.09 -8.14
C PHE A 133 -21.84 -3.31 -7.69
N ILE A 134 -21.19 -4.32 -7.09
CA ILE A 134 -21.89 -5.50 -6.55
C ILE A 134 -22.89 -5.09 -5.48
N LEU A 135 -22.53 -4.19 -4.56
CA LEU A 135 -23.43 -3.72 -3.50
C LEU A 135 -24.60 -2.90 -4.04
N ILE A 136 -24.39 -2.07 -5.06
CA ILE A 136 -25.49 -1.34 -5.72
C ILE A 136 -26.48 -2.33 -6.32
N VAL A 137 -26.04 -3.32 -7.07
CA VAL A 137 -26.91 -4.34 -7.65
C VAL A 137 -27.63 -5.15 -6.58
N ALA A 138 -26.96 -5.52 -5.50
CA ALA A 138 -27.57 -6.23 -4.38
C ALA A 138 -28.67 -5.41 -3.70
N GLY A 139 -28.45 -4.12 -3.48
CA GLY A 139 -29.41 -3.20 -2.88
C GLY A 139 -30.68 -3.00 -3.73
N LEU A 140 -30.54 -3.06 -5.07
CA LEU A 140 -31.70 -3.01 -5.99
C LEU A 140 -32.57 -4.29 -5.91
N ILE A 141 -31.99 -5.41 -5.48
CA ILE A 141 -32.71 -6.69 -5.36
C ILE A 141 -33.38 -6.79 -3.97
N SER A 142 -32.62 -6.66 -2.90
CA SER A 142 -33.16 -6.65 -1.54
C SER A 142 -32.14 -6.11 -0.53
N GLN A 143 -32.67 -5.49 0.55
CA GLN A 143 -31.86 -5.00 1.67
C GLN A 143 -31.09 -6.15 2.36
N ALA A 144 -31.75 -7.30 2.55
CA ALA A 144 -31.10 -8.45 3.18
C ALA A 144 -29.89 -8.95 2.38
N LEU A 145 -29.98 -8.95 1.03
CA LEU A 145 -28.88 -9.32 0.17
C LEU A 145 -27.72 -8.30 0.28
N LEU A 146 -28.05 -7.00 0.29
CA LEU A 146 -27.07 -5.93 0.50
C LEU A 146 -26.29 -6.14 1.80
N ASP A 147 -26.99 -6.37 2.91
CA ASP A 147 -26.37 -6.54 4.24
C ASP A 147 -25.43 -7.75 4.26
N ILE A 148 -25.89 -8.91 3.75
CA ILE A 148 -25.08 -10.13 3.70
C ILE A 148 -23.82 -9.91 2.82
N LEU A 149 -23.98 -9.37 1.61
CA LEU A 149 -22.87 -9.14 0.71
C LEU A 149 -21.90 -8.08 1.25
N SER A 150 -22.39 -7.05 1.93
CA SER A 150 -21.52 -6.03 2.52
C SER A 150 -20.57 -6.61 3.56
N ILE A 151 -21.05 -7.52 4.40
CA ILE A 151 -20.20 -8.23 5.38
C ILE A 151 -19.24 -9.17 4.67
N ALA A 152 -19.72 -9.97 3.72
CA ALA A 152 -18.91 -10.93 2.98
C ALA A 152 -17.77 -10.24 2.20
N LEU A 153 -18.06 -9.14 1.50
CA LEU A 153 -17.07 -8.35 0.76
C LEU A 153 -16.05 -7.69 1.68
N ARG A 154 -16.46 -7.15 2.83
CA ARG A 154 -15.52 -6.60 3.82
C ARG A 154 -14.55 -7.67 4.31
N MET A 155 -15.05 -8.85 4.65
CA MET A 155 -14.19 -9.98 5.06
C MET A 155 -13.25 -10.40 3.93
N LEU A 156 -13.74 -10.54 2.70
CA LEU A 156 -12.94 -10.87 1.54
C LEU A 156 -11.82 -9.84 1.33
N LEU A 157 -12.13 -8.54 1.37
CA LEU A 157 -11.15 -7.48 1.21
C LEU A 157 -10.07 -7.53 2.31
N VAL A 158 -10.44 -7.73 3.56
CA VAL A 158 -9.47 -7.83 4.66
C VAL A 158 -8.58 -9.06 4.53
N PHE A 159 -9.18 -10.24 4.31
CA PHE A 159 -8.43 -11.50 4.32
C PHE A 159 -7.66 -11.78 3.04
N VAL A 160 -8.06 -11.21 1.91
CA VAL A 160 -7.40 -11.42 0.61
C VAL A 160 -6.57 -10.20 0.21
N LEU A 161 -7.18 -9.01 0.20
CA LEU A 161 -6.52 -7.81 -0.32
C LEU A 161 -5.36 -7.36 0.59
N ALA A 162 -5.50 -7.43 1.91
CA ALA A 162 -4.42 -7.01 2.81
C ALA A 162 -3.14 -7.87 2.66
N PRO A 163 -3.19 -9.22 2.65
CA PRO A 163 -2.01 -10.03 2.35
C PRO A 163 -1.42 -9.76 0.95
N VAL A 164 -2.27 -9.57 -0.06
CA VAL A 164 -1.83 -9.24 -1.43
C VAL A 164 -1.10 -7.90 -1.45
N MET A 165 -1.60 -6.87 -0.76
CA MET A 165 -0.91 -5.58 -0.65
C MET A 165 0.47 -5.71 0.00
N VAL A 166 0.56 -6.46 1.11
CA VAL A 166 1.85 -6.68 1.79
C VAL A 166 2.84 -7.43 0.89
N ALA A 167 2.37 -8.46 0.18
CA ALA A 167 3.19 -9.20 -0.78
C ALA A 167 3.64 -8.31 -1.96
N SER A 168 2.75 -7.44 -2.47
CA SER A 168 3.05 -6.51 -3.55
C SER A 168 4.14 -5.51 -3.18
N VAL A 169 4.11 -4.99 -1.94
CA VAL A 169 5.18 -4.10 -1.44
C VAL A 169 6.52 -4.82 -1.43
N TYR A 170 6.54 -6.08 -1.00
CA TYR A 170 7.75 -6.91 -0.99
C TYR A 170 8.29 -7.14 -2.41
N LEU A 171 7.42 -7.56 -3.34
CA LEU A 171 7.82 -7.81 -4.73
C LEU A 171 8.32 -6.53 -5.41
N SER A 172 7.62 -5.41 -5.23
CA SER A 172 8.04 -4.11 -5.75
C SER A 172 9.40 -3.67 -5.20
N TYR A 173 9.67 -3.95 -3.91
CA TYR A 173 10.97 -3.67 -3.31
C TYR A 173 12.07 -4.48 -3.98
N ARG A 174 11.85 -5.78 -4.17
CA ARG A 174 12.81 -6.66 -4.83
C ARG A 174 13.11 -6.18 -6.25
N ASP A 175 12.09 -5.88 -7.03
CA ASP A 175 12.25 -5.45 -8.41
C ASP A 175 12.99 -4.11 -8.57
N VAL A 176 12.91 -3.23 -7.55
CA VAL A 176 13.54 -1.90 -7.59
C VAL A 176 14.93 -1.87 -6.98
N PHE A 177 15.19 -2.66 -5.92
CA PHE A 177 16.40 -2.56 -5.11
C PHE A 177 17.30 -3.81 -5.12
N GLU A 178 16.78 -4.97 -5.50
CA GLU A 178 17.57 -6.18 -5.62
C GLU A 178 17.96 -6.38 -7.09
N THR A 179 19.25 -6.55 -7.35
CA THR A 179 19.75 -6.88 -8.70
C THR A 179 19.27 -8.30 -9.03
N PRO A 180 18.78 -8.57 -10.25
CA PRO A 180 18.54 -9.95 -10.66
C PRO A 180 19.83 -10.77 -10.49
N ASP A 181 19.71 -11.98 -9.92
CA ASP A 181 20.83 -12.91 -9.89
C ASP A 181 21.39 -13.03 -11.31
N PRO A 182 22.73 -13.00 -11.50
CA PRO A 182 23.32 -13.24 -12.80
C PRO A 182 22.72 -14.55 -13.33
N VAL A 183 22.13 -14.50 -14.50
CA VAL A 183 21.66 -15.71 -15.18
C VAL A 183 22.87 -16.60 -15.32
N GLU A 184 22.89 -17.71 -14.57
CA GLU A 184 23.95 -18.70 -14.68
C GLU A 184 24.08 -19.08 -16.15
N PRO A 185 25.25 -18.89 -16.80
CA PRO A 185 25.39 -19.20 -18.21
C PRO A 185 25.01 -20.68 -18.37
N PRO A 186 24.26 -21.03 -19.44
CA PRO A 186 23.86 -22.42 -19.66
C PRO A 186 25.10 -23.30 -19.56
N ALA A 187 25.01 -24.36 -18.74
CA ALA A 187 26.09 -25.29 -18.53
C ALA A 187 26.67 -25.67 -19.89
N ALA A 188 27.98 -25.48 -20.06
CA ALA A 188 28.66 -25.85 -21.31
C ALA A 188 28.30 -27.30 -21.61
N LEU A 189 27.76 -27.53 -22.81
CA LEU A 189 27.49 -28.88 -23.27
C LEU A 189 28.85 -29.65 -23.20
N PRO A 190 28.84 -30.88 -22.69
CA PRO A 190 30.04 -31.69 -22.71
C PRO A 190 30.52 -31.82 -24.16
N ASP A 191 31.78 -31.48 -24.37
CA ASP A 191 32.44 -31.67 -25.69
C ASP A 191 32.36 -33.14 -26.06
N GLU A 192 31.69 -33.47 -27.18
CA GLU A 192 31.65 -34.81 -27.79
C GLU A 192 32.99 -35.15 -28.46
#